data_d33b153ac768c7ff978b9c26410eedd4
#
_entry.id   d33b153ac768c7ff978b9c26410eedd4
#
_cell.length_a   1.000
_cell.length_b   1.000
_cell.length_c   1.000
_cell.angle_alpha   90.00
_cell.angle_beta   90.00
_cell.angle_gamma   90.00
#
_symmetry.space_group_name_H-M   'P 1'
#
loop_
_entity.id
_entity.type
_entity.pdbx_description
1 polymer ?
#
loop_
_entity_poly.entity_id
_entity_poly.type
_entity_poly.pdbx_seq_one_letter_code
_entity_poly.pdbx_strand_id
1 'polypeptide(L)'
;GSDLKFRKSSVLEALGRNNEAVSFCCKWFEKELENIMAATAYVYALIGAKEYEAAEKLIHQFIIDESECLEENEIMFRAASKYYGAIGDKTKKKQLDKVLKEYEAYVDRLIEEEWLGSDEDGWEDEELPFD
;
A
#
# COMPACT_ATOMS: atom_id res chain seq x y z
N GLY A 1 8.49 -15.05 -3.28
CA GLY A 1 7.75 -14.34 -2.25
C GLY A 1 6.84 -13.27 -2.79
N SER A 2 6.17 -12.61 -1.88
CA SER A 2 5.19 -11.58 -2.25
C SER A 2 5.81 -10.42 -3.02
N ASP A 3 7.02 -10.02 -2.66
CA ASP A 3 7.68 -8.91 -3.34
C ASP A 3 7.91 -9.19 -4.81
N LEU A 4 8.34 -10.39 -5.14
CA LEU A 4 8.57 -10.77 -6.54
C LEU A 4 7.27 -10.84 -7.31
N LYS A 5 6.22 -11.38 -6.69
CA LYS A 5 4.91 -11.45 -7.34
C LYS A 5 4.33 -10.06 -7.58
N PHE A 6 4.50 -9.16 -6.62
CA PHE A 6 4.04 -7.78 -6.77
C PHE A 6 4.77 -7.10 -7.92
N ARG A 7 6.08 -7.28 -8.01
CA ARG A 7 6.88 -6.72 -9.10
C ARG A 7 6.47 -7.28 -10.46
N LYS A 8 6.23 -8.58 -10.52
CA LYS A 8 5.81 -9.20 -11.76
C LYS A 8 4.51 -8.57 -12.26
N SER A 9 3.56 -8.38 -11.36
CA SER A 9 2.30 -7.73 -11.71
C SER A 9 2.54 -6.31 -12.21
N SER A 10 3.39 -5.54 -11.53
CA SER A 10 3.70 -4.18 -11.92
C SER A 10 4.34 -4.11 -13.30
N VAL A 11 5.22 -5.05 -13.61
CA VAL A 11 5.87 -5.10 -14.93
C VAL A 11 4.85 -5.40 -16.01
N LEU A 12 3.94 -6.34 -15.76
CA LEU A 12 2.89 -6.66 -16.72
C LEU A 12 2.03 -5.43 -17.02
N GLU A 13 1.70 -4.66 -15.99
CA GLU A 13 0.93 -3.42 -16.18
C GLU A 13 1.71 -2.39 -16.96
N ALA A 14 2.99 -2.22 -16.64
CA ALA A 14 3.84 -1.26 -17.34
C ALA A 14 3.98 -1.59 -18.82
N LEU A 15 3.92 -2.87 -19.16
CA LEU A 15 3.98 -3.32 -20.55
C LEU A 15 2.63 -3.26 -21.26
N GLY A 16 1.59 -2.79 -20.57
CA GLY A 16 0.25 -2.73 -21.12
C GLY A 16 -0.47 -4.09 -21.18
N ARG A 17 0.10 -5.10 -20.52
CA ARG A 17 -0.47 -6.45 -20.52
C ARG A 17 -1.41 -6.59 -19.32
N ASN A 18 -2.44 -5.74 -19.30
CA ASN A 18 -3.33 -5.63 -18.15
C ASN A 18 -4.14 -6.88 -17.86
N ASN A 19 -4.62 -7.57 -18.89
CA ASN A 19 -5.41 -8.79 -18.68
C ASN A 19 -4.57 -9.90 -18.07
N GLU A 20 -3.29 -9.97 -18.47
CA GLU A 20 -2.38 -10.95 -17.87
C GLU A 20 -2.07 -10.61 -16.42
N ALA A 21 -1.94 -9.32 -16.13
CA ALA A 21 -1.73 -8.86 -14.75
C ALA A 21 -2.93 -9.25 -13.88
N VAL A 22 -4.15 -9.02 -14.36
CA VAL A 22 -5.36 -9.38 -13.65
C VAL A 22 -5.41 -10.89 -13.39
N SER A 23 -5.14 -11.68 -14.42
CA SER A 23 -5.16 -13.13 -14.29
C SER A 23 -4.13 -13.62 -13.27
N PHE A 24 -2.92 -13.08 -13.34
CA PHE A 24 -1.87 -13.45 -12.41
C PHE A 24 -2.23 -13.09 -10.98
N CYS A 25 -2.71 -11.87 -10.76
CA CYS A 25 -3.08 -11.40 -9.42
C CYS A 25 -4.29 -12.14 -8.86
N CYS A 26 -5.23 -12.47 -9.71
CA CYS A 26 -6.41 -13.23 -9.30
C CYS A 26 -5.99 -14.60 -8.74
N LYS A 27 -5.13 -15.28 -9.46
CA LYS A 27 -4.63 -16.59 -9.01
C LYS A 27 -3.84 -16.50 -7.72
N TRP A 28 -3.03 -15.46 -7.61
CA TRP A 28 -2.25 -15.25 -6.40
C TRP A 28 -3.18 -14.99 -5.22
N PHE A 29 -4.13 -14.07 -5.37
CA PHE A 29 -5.06 -13.72 -4.32
C PHE A 29 -5.94 -14.90 -3.91
N GLU A 30 -6.39 -15.71 -4.85
CA GLU A 30 -7.20 -16.89 -4.54
C GLU A 30 -6.50 -17.86 -3.60
N LYS A 31 -5.19 -17.92 -3.69
CA LYS A 31 -4.40 -18.80 -2.82
C LYS A 31 -4.07 -18.17 -1.48
N GLU A 32 -4.13 -16.85 -1.38
CA GLU A 32 -3.73 -16.13 -0.18
C GLU A 32 -4.73 -15.01 0.09
N LEU A 33 -5.92 -15.38 0.46
CA LEU A 33 -7.03 -14.43 0.60
C LEU A 33 -6.83 -13.35 1.67
N GLU A 34 -5.92 -13.58 2.61
CA GLU A 34 -5.64 -12.61 3.66
C GLU A 34 -4.39 -11.78 3.37
N ASN A 35 -3.69 -12.08 2.29
CA ASN A 35 -2.46 -11.37 1.95
C ASN A 35 -2.80 -10.03 1.31
N ILE A 36 -2.57 -8.95 2.05
CA ILE A 36 -2.90 -7.61 1.57
C ILE A 36 -2.04 -7.20 0.36
N MET A 37 -0.84 -7.73 0.23
CA MET A 37 -0.02 -7.42 -0.95
C MET A 37 -0.64 -8.03 -2.21
N ALA A 38 -1.13 -9.25 -2.11
CA ALA A 38 -1.82 -9.89 -3.23
C ALA A 38 -3.08 -9.11 -3.60
N ALA A 39 -3.86 -8.73 -2.60
CA ALA A 39 -5.07 -7.94 -2.81
C ALA A 39 -4.75 -6.59 -3.45
N THR A 40 -3.70 -5.93 -2.97
CA THR A 40 -3.31 -4.61 -3.49
C THR A 40 -2.83 -4.70 -4.93
N ALA A 41 -2.00 -5.69 -5.25
CA ALA A 41 -1.56 -5.92 -6.62
C ALA A 41 -2.75 -6.16 -7.53
N TYR A 42 -3.72 -6.91 -7.04
CA TYR A 42 -4.93 -7.21 -7.77
C TYR A 42 -5.75 -5.94 -8.04
N VAL A 43 -5.86 -5.06 -7.04
CA VAL A 43 -6.54 -3.77 -7.22
C VAL A 43 -5.87 -2.95 -8.32
N TYR A 44 -4.55 -2.85 -8.29
CA TYR A 44 -3.82 -2.11 -9.33
C TYR A 44 -4.06 -2.72 -10.72
N ALA A 45 -4.03 -4.03 -10.82
CA ALA A 45 -4.27 -4.70 -12.10
C ALA A 45 -5.69 -4.43 -12.59
N LEU A 46 -6.68 -4.49 -11.70
CA LEU A 46 -8.06 -4.22 -12.05
C LEU A 46 -8.24 -2.78 -12.52
N ILE A 47 -7.59 -1.82 -11.87
CA ILE A 47 -7.63 -0.42 -12.30
C ILE A 47 -7.05 -0.30 -13.71
N GLY A 48 -5.92 -0.94 -13.97
CA GLY A 48 -5.29 -0.92 -15.29
C GLY A 48 -6.18 -1.52 -16.37
N ALA A 49 -6.94 -2.54 -16.03
CA ALA A 49 -7.87 -3.18 -16.95
C ALA A 49 -9.23 -2.48 -16.99
N LYS A 50 -9.39 -1.40 -16.22
CA LYS A 50 -10.63 -0.62 -16.12
C LYS A 50 -11.80 -1.41 -15.56
N GLU A 51 -11.51 -2.39 -14.72
CA GLU A 51 -12.53 -3.16 -14.03
C GLU A 51 -12.77 -2.55 -12.65
N TYR A 52 -13.38 -1.39 -12.66
CA TYR A 52 -13.49 -0.53 -11.47
C TYR A 52 -14.41 -1.11 -10.40
N GLU A 53 -15.48 -1.77 -10.78
CA GLU A 53 -16.39 -2.37 -9.80
C GLU A 53 -15.70 -3.42 -8.95
N ALA A 54 -14.95 -4.28 -9.62
CA ALA A 54 -14.21 -5.34 -8.92
C ALA A 54 -13.14 -4.74 -8.02
N ALA A 55 -12.48 -3.69 -8.50
CA ALA A 55 -11.45 -2.99 -7.71
C ALA A 55 -12.06 -2.41 -6.44
N GLU A 56 -13.21 -1.77 -6.55
CA GLU A 56 -13.88 -1.16 -5.40
C GLU A 56 -14.27 -2.20 -4.34
N LYS A 57 -14.83 -3.31 -4.79
CA LYS A 57 -15.20 -4.37 -3.86
C LYS A 57 -14.01 -4.87 -3.07
N LEU A 58 -12.89 -5.05 -3.76
CA LEU A 58 -11.69 -5.55 -3.13
C LEU A 58 -11.12 -4.54 -2.14
N ILE A 59 -11.13 -3.26 -2.49
CA ILE A 59 -10.70 -2.19 -1.59
C ILE A 59 -11.52 -2.23 -0.30
N HIS A 60 -12.84 -2.35 -0.42
CA HIS A 60 -13.72 -2.34 0.75
C HIS A 60 -13.58 -3.57 1.63
N GLN A 61 -13.02 -4.65 1.11
CA GLN A 61 -12.72 -5.81 1.95
C GLN A 61 -11.58 -5.54 2.92
N PHE A 62 -10.64 -4.68 2.54
CA PHE A 62 -9.44 -4.44 3.32
C PHE A 62 -9.43 -3.10 4.04
N ILE A 63 -10.23 -2.15 3.59
CA ILE A 63 -10.36 -0.86 4.26
C ILE A 63 -11.79 -0.74 4.77
N ILE A 64 -11.96 -0.99 6.06
CA ILE A 64 -13.25 -0.89 6.72
C ILE A 64 -13.51 0.56 7.13
N ASP A 65 -12.49 1.20 7.70
CA ASP A 65 -12.57 2.59 8.15
C ASP A 65 -11.61 3.45 7.33
N GLU A 66 -12.16 4.27 6.47
CA GLU A 66 -11.36 5.12 5.60
C GLU A 66 -10.77 6.34 6.30
N SER A 67 -11.17 6.60 7.52
CA SER A 67 -10.68 7.75 8.27
C SER A 67 -9.37 7.47 8.99
N GLU A 68 -8.93 6.22 9.03
CA GLU A 68 -7.74 5.81 9.75
C GLU A 68 -6.89 4.88 8.92
N CYS A 69 -5.64 5.27 8.72
CA CYS A 69 -4.67 4.43 8.02
C CYS A 69 -3.79 3.72 9.05
N LEU A 70 -3.69 2.42 8.93
CA LEU A 70 -2.85 1.59 9.78
C LEU A 70 -1.68 1.04 9.00
N GLU A 71 -0.63 0.64 9.72
CA GLU A 71 0.55 0.06 9.09
C GLU A 71 0.15 -1.12 8.19
N GLU A 72 -0.74 -1.95 8.65
CA GLU A 72 -1.14 -3.17 7.94
C GLU A 72 -1.95 -2.92 6.68
N ASN A 73 -2.58 -1.76 6.52
CA ASN A 73 -3.37 -1.49 5.32
C ASN A 73 -2.93 -0.23 4.56
N GLU A 74 -1.78 0.32 4.91
CA GLU A 74 -1.26 1.50 4.22
C GLU A 74 -1.15 1.28 2.71
N ILE A 75 -0.66 0.13 2.30
CA ILE A 75 -0.47 -0.17 0.89
C ILE A 75 -1.80 -0.15 0.13
N MET A 76 -2.86 -0.62 0.78
CA MET A 76 -4.19 -0.61 0.17
C MET A 76 -4.77 0.81 0.10
N PHE A 77 -4.46 1.67 1.08
CA PHE A 77 -4.87 3.07 1.01
C PHE A 77 -4.29 3.76 -0.21
N ARG A 78 -3.04 3.45 -0.57
CA ARG A 78 -2.41 4.01 -1.77
C ARG A 78 -3.10 3.53 -3.03
N ALA A 79 -3.45 2.26 -3.08
CA ALA A 79 -4.18 1.70 -4.22
C ALA A 79 -5.58 2.30 -4.32
N ALA A 80 -6.24 2.50 -3.17
CA ALA A 80 -7.57 3.11 -3.14
C ALA A 80 -7.53 4.55 -3.64
N SER A 81 -6.50 5.31 -3.24
CA SER A 81 -6.33 6.67 -3.74
C SER A 81 -6.22 6.69 -5.27
N LYS A 82 -5.42 5.77 -5.81
CA LYS A 82 -5.29 5.66 -7.26
C LYS A 82 -6.62 5.29 -7.91
N TYR A 83 -7.37 4.39 -7.29
CA TYR A 83 -8.68 3.99 -7.80
C TYR A 83 -9.62 5.20 -7.91
N TYR A 84 -9.73 5.99 -6.84
CA TYR A 84 -10.63 7.15 -6.86
C TYR A 84 -10.17 8.20 -7.85
N GLY A 85 -8.86 8.35 -8.04
CA GLY A 85 -8.33 9.20 -9.10
C GLY A 85 -8.74 8.71 -10.47
N ALA A 86 -8.69 7.40 -10.68
CA ALA A 86 -9.03 6.79 -11.98
C ALA A 86 -10.50 6.98 -12.34
N ILE A 87 -11.39 6.91 -11.36
CA ILE A 87 -12.83 7.10 -11.62
C ILE A 87 -13.28 8.56 -11.54
N GLY A 88 -12.34 9.47 -11.25
CA GLY A 88 -12.64 10.90 -11.23
C GLY A 88 -13.27 11.41 -9.93
N ASP A 89 -13.27 10.62 -8.87
CA ASP A 89 -13.78 11.05 -7.57
C ASP A 89 -12.69 11.79 -6.80
N LYS A 90 -12.52 13.05 -7.13
CA LYS A 90 -11.44 13.87 -6.56
C LYS A 90 -11.61 14.13 -5.07
N THR A 91 -12.83 14.22 -4.61
CA THR A 91 -13.12 14.46 -3.20
C THR A 91 -12.64 13.28 -2.36
N LYS A 92 -13.00 12.07 -2.78
CA LYS A 92 -12.61 10.86 -2.08
C LYS A 92 -11.10 10.66 -2.12
N LYS A 93 -10.50 10.90 -3.28
CA LYS A 93 -9.04 10.80 -3.41
C LYS A 93 -8.34 11.76 -2.45
N LYS A 94 -8.82 12.99 -2.34
CA LYS A 94 -8.25 13.97 -1.43
C LYS A 94 -8.35 13.53 0.02
N GLN A 95 -9.48 12.97 0.40
CA GLN A 95 -9.69 12.48 1.76
C GLN A 95 -8.68 11.38 2.10
N LEU A 96 -8.52 10.43 1.18
CA LEU A 96 -7.58 9.33 1.41
C LEU A 96 -6.14 9.81 1.43
N ASP A 97 -5.78 10.73 0.54
CA ASP A 97 -4.44 11.30 0.52
C ASP A 97 -4.12 12.04 1.80
N LYS A 98 -5.12 12.71 2.38
CA LYS A 98 -4.95 13.40 3.65
C LYS A 98 -4.68 12.40 4.78
N VAL A 99 -5.45 11.33 4.82
CA VAL A 99 -5.27 10.28 5.82
C VAL A 99 -3.89 9.65 5.70
N LEU A 100 -3.44 9.40 4.47
CA LEU A 100 -2.10 8.87 4.23
C LEU A 100 -1.01 9.82 4.70
N LYS A 101 -1.16 11.11 4.43
CA LYS A 101 -0.18 12.10 4.89
C LYS A 101 -0.11 12.17 6.40
N GLU A 102 -1.24 12.10 7.05
CA GLU A 102 -1.30 12.10 8.52
C GLU A 102 -0.61 10.87 9.09
N TYR A 103 -0.82 9.73 8.44
CA TYR A 103 -0.15 8.50 8.84
C TYR A 103 1.36 8.60 8.66
N GLU A 104 1.81 9.11 7.52
CA GLU A 104 3.24 9.29 7.24
C GLU A 104 3.90 10.22 8.26
N ALA A 105 3.21 11.31 8.61
CA ALA A 105 3.72 12.24 9.60
C ALA A 105 3.81 11.59 10.98
N TYR A 106 2.84 10.76 11.32
CA TYR A 106 2.85 10.03 12.58
C TYR A 106 4.04 9.06 12.63
N VAL A 107 4.26 8.32 11.55
CA VAL A 107 5.39 7.38 11.47
C VAL A 107 6.72 8.13 11.58
N ASP A 108 6.84 9.26 10.89
CA ASP A 108 8.05 10.06 10.94
C ASP A 108 8.34 10.54 12.36
N ARG A 109 7.31 10.94 13.09
CA ARG A 109 7.47 11.35 14.48
C ARG A 109 7.92 10.20 15.37
N LEU A 110 7.35 9.02 15.16
CA LEU A 110 7.76 7.84 15.92
C LEU A 110 9.21 7.50 15.67
N ILE A 111 9.64 7.59 14.42
CA ILE A 111 11.03 7.33 14.06
C ILE A 111 11.94 8.34 14.72
N GLU A 112 11.60 9.62 14.65
CA GLU A 112 12.39 10.68 15.27
C GLU A 112 12.50 10.51 16.78
N GLU A 113 11.38 10.21 17.44
CA GLU A 113 11.37 10.01 18.89
C GLU A 113 12.24 8.83 19.28
N GLU A 114 12.14 7.75 18.53
CA GLU A 114 12.92 6.56 18.80
C GLU A 114 14.41 6.81 18.58
N TRP A 115 14.74 7.48 17.49
CA TRP A 115 16.13 7.79 17.19
C TRP A 115 16.75 8.76 18.20
N LEU A 116 16.02 9.82 18.55
CA LEU A 116 16.51 10.80 19.50
C LEU A 116 16.64 10.21 20.90
N GLY A 117 15.67 9.40 21.29
CA GLY A 117 15.73 8.72 22.56
C GLY A 117 16.91 7.77 22.65
N SER A 118 17.14 7.04 21.57
CA SER A 118 18.26 6.11 21.49
C SER A 118 19.59 6.83 21.53
N ASP A 119 19.69 7.97 20.85
CA ASP A 119 20.90 8.77 20.84
C ASP A 119 21.29 9.22 22.23
N GLU A 120 20.32 9.64 23.00
CA GLU A 120 20.58 10.10 24.36
C GLU A 120 21.03 8.99 25.29
N ASP A 121 20.42 7.82 25.13
CA ASP A 121 20.63 6.74 26.08
C ASP A 121 21.66 5.71 25.67
N GLY A 122 21.78 5.43 24.40
CA GLY A 122 22.57 4.31 23.95
C GLY A 122 23.64 4.62 22.94
N TRP A 123 23.52 5.68 22.21
CA TRP A 123 24.41 5.95 21.11
C TRP A 123 25.85 6.18 21.54
N GLU A 124 26.04 6.81 22.64
CA GLU A 124 27.36 7.04 23.13
C GLU A 124 28.10 5.73 23.38
N ASP A 125 27.40 4.78 23.94
CA ASP A 125 27.99 3.47 24.22
C ASP A 125 28.29 2.70 22.96
N GLU A 126 27.40 2.82 21.97
CA GLU A 126 27.55 2.08 20.74
C GLU A 126 28.60 2.62 19.79
N GLU A 127 28.89 3.91 19.88
CA GLU A 127 29.89 4.52 19.06
C GLU A 127 31.30 4.07 19.45
N LEU A 128 31.49 3.83 20.71
CA LEU A 128 32.78 3.47 21.23
C LEU A 128 33.46 2.28 20.57
N PRO A 129 32.71 1.25 20.19
CA PRO A 129 33.34 0.11 19.55
C PRO A 129 34.07 0.43 18.26
N PHE A 130 33.75 1.53 17.65
CA PHE A 130 34.36 1.91 16.39
C PHE A 130 35.61 2.74 16.54
N ASP A 131 35.84 3.18 17.72
CA ASP A 131 37.05 3.97 18.02
C ASP A 131 38.23 3.04 18.25
#